data_3f55eb46e6acb3b557537659172cd11a
#
_entry.id   3f55eb46e6acb3b557537659172cd11a
#
_cell.length_a   1.000
_cell.length_b   1.000
_cell.length_c   1.000
_cell.angle_alpha   90.00
_cell.angle_beta   90.00
_cell.angle_gamma   90.00
#
_symmetry.space_group_name_H-M   'P 1'
#
loop_
_entity.id
_entity.type
_entity.pdbx_description
1 polymer ?
#
loop_
_entity_poly.entity_id
_entity_poly.type
_entity_poly.pdbx_seq_one_letter_code
_entity_poly.pdbx_strand_id
1 'polypeptide(L)'
;MNKTLLVKMMLLVSLLLTSLGFSGSAYANDGKKYRWRLAETWGPNFPIFGEASKNMAKMVKEMSNGRFTIRIDSANKHKSALGIFDFVKSGQYQMGHSASYYWKGKDFNTQFFTTIPFGMIASERHAWFYYGGGMELMKKVYDQYGIMSFPGGNTGNQMAGWFKKEINSVEDLQGLKIRIPGFAGEVLAKLGAKPTNIPSGELYTALERNTIDAVEWVGPSLDLRMGFHKIAPYYYTGWHEPGAELQFMVNQKAYDSLPKDLQVILTVAMKAAAYDMYAQSMHVSAENLASLKKEYPDIKIRSFPKSVMNVIKKTNDELLTEFANKDPMTAEILQSLKDYKSQIRTWTDLSERAYLDNFDE
;
A
#
# COMPACT_ATOMS: atom_id res chain seq x y z
N MET A 1 32.55 9.16 -68.07
CA MET A 1 31.96 8.14 -67.22
C MET A 1 30.60 7.79 -67.83
N ASN A 2 30.44 6.53 -68.24
CA ASN A 2 29.30 6.12 -69.08
C ASN A 2 28.02 6.08 -68.27
N LYS A 3 26.91 6.73 -68.70
CA LYS A 3 25.63 6.81 -68.01
C LYS A 3 25.11 5.47 -67.50
N THR A 4 25.43 4.39 -68.28
CA THR A 4 25.05 3.00 -67.97
C THR A 4 25.82 2.46 -66.74
N LEU A 5 27.02 2.94 -66.44
CA LEU A 5 27.82 2.56 -65.28
C LEU A 5 27.28 3.22 -63.99
N LEU A 6 26.80 4.49 -64.13
CA LEU A 6 26.22 5.23 -63.02
C LEU A 6 24.86 4.62 -62.55
N VAL A 7 24.02 4.20 -63.50
CA VAL A 7 22.75 3.54 -63.21
C VAL A 7 22.94 2.16 -62.55
N LYS A 8 23.98 1.40 -63.02
CA LYS A 8 24.31 0.11 -62.37
C LYS A 8 24.87 0.27 -60.97
N MET A 9 25.67 1.32 -60.72
CA MET A 9 26.17 1.63 -59.39
C MET A 9 25.05 2.13 -58.45
N MET A 10 24.11 2.94 -58.93
CA MET A 10 22.93 3.34 -58.12
C MET A 10 22.00 2.19 -57.79
N LEU A 11 21.80 1.24 -58.71
CA LEU A 11 21.01 0.02 -58.45
C LEU A 11 21.71 -0.92 -57.47
N LEU A 12 23.06 -1.05 -57.49
CA LEU A 12 23.77 -1.84 -56.49
C LEU A 12 23.78 -1.21 -55.08
N VAL A 13 23.85 0.12 -55.01
CA VAL A 13 23.79 0.85 -53.71
C VAL A 13 22.37 0.78 -53.12
N SER A 14 21.31 0.80 -53.94
CA SER A 14 19.92 0.63 -53.44
C SER A 14 19.65 -0.81 -52.99
N LEU A 15 20.27 -1.85 -53.59
CA LEU A 15 20.14 -3.22 -53.12
C LEU A 15 20.95 -3.48 -51.84
N LEU A 16 22.02 -2.77 -51.57
CA LEU A 16 22.81 -2.86 -50.32
C LEU A 16 22.17 -2.11 -49.15
N LEU A 17 21.35 -1.08 -49.42
CA LEU A 17 20.59 -0.34 -48.40
C LEU A 17 19.31 -1.07 -47.92
N THR A 18 18.80 -2.02 -48.70
CA THR A 18 17.65 -2.84 -48.28
C THR A 18 18.04 -4.07 -47.47
N SER A 19 19.32 -4.39 -47.36
CA SER A 19 19.83 -5.51 -46.54
C SER A 19 20.37 -5.10 -45.19
N LEU A 20 20.38 -3.81 -44.83
CA LEU A 20 20.41 -3.36 -43.43
C LEU A 20 19.02 -3.54 -42.82
N GLY A 21 18.59 -4.81 -42.80
CA GLY A 21 17.46 -5.20 -42.01
C GLY A 21 17.64 -4.69 -40.60
N PHE A 22 16.72 -3.90 -40.15
CA PHE A 22 16.49 -3.65 -38.73
C PHE A 22 16.45 -5.02 -38.06
N SER A 23 17.59 -5.47 -37.55
CA SER A 23 17.64 -6.49 -36.51
C SER A 23 17.15 -5.83 -35.25
N GLY A 24 15.90 -5.37 -35.27
CA GLY A 24 15.14 -5.18 -34.07
C GLY A 24 15.18 -6.56 -33.41
N SER A 25 15.78 -6.68 -32.24
CA SER A 25 15.61 -7.83 -31.38
C SER A 25 14.14 -7.97 -31.11
N ALA A 26 13.41 -8.59 -32.06
CA ALA A 26 12.11 -9.14 -31.80
C ALA A 26 12.37 -10.15 -30.68
N TYR A 27 12.04 -9.80 -29.44
CA TYR A 27 11.96 -10.76 -28.37
C TYR A 27 11.16 -11.94 -28.93
N ALA A 28 11.83 -13.07 -29.15
CA ALA A 28 11.20 -14.22 -29.73
C ALA A 28 10.01 -14.57 -28.85
N ASN A 29 8.83 -14.33 -29.38
CA ASN A 29 7.60 -14.74 -28.70
C ASN A 29 7.59 -16.26 -28.77
N ASP A 30 7.99 -16.93 -27.67
CA ASP A 30 8.07 -18.37 -27.55
C ASP A 30 6.69 -19.06 -27.63
N GLY A 31 5.62 -18.26 -27.78
CA GLY A 31 4.22 -18.74 -27.78
C GLY A 31 3.76 -19.26 -26.42
N LYS A 32 4.66 -19.31 -25.43
CA LYS A 32 4.35 -19.84 -24.11
C LYS A 32 3.43 -18.89 -23.36
N LYS A 33 2.37 -19.45 -22.77
CA LYS A 33 1.41 -18.72 -21.94
C LYS A 33 1.72 -18.91 -20.47
N TYR A 34 1.74 -17.81 -19.74
CA TYR A 34 1.95 -17.78 -18.29
C TYR A 34 0.62 -17.49 -17.58
N ARG A 35 0.27 -18.33 -16.64
CA ARG A 35 -0.98 -18.21 -15.88
C ARG A 35 -0.67 -18.25 -14.39
N TRP A 36 -0.85 -17.11 -13.75
CA TRP A 36 -0.62 -16.97 -12.31
C TRP A 36 -1.90 -16.81 -11.53
N ARG A 37 -1.78 -16.97 -10.23
CA ARG A 37 -2.83 -16.67 -9.25
C ARG A 37 -2.30 -15.64 -8.27
N LEU A 38 -3.16 -14.66 -7.94
CA LEU A 38 -2.93 -13.67 -6.90
C LEU A 38 -3.96 -13.90 -5.79
N ALA A 39 -3.49 -14.02 -4.54
CA ALA A 39 -4.34 -14.00 -3.35
C ALA A 39 -4.43 -12.59 -2.78
N GLU A 40 -5.62 -12.11 -2.46
CA GLU A 40 -5.79 -10.80 -1.84
C GLU A 40 -6.47 -10.90 -0.46
N THR A 41 -6.11 -10.00 0.45
CA THR A 41 -6.71 -9.92 1.79
C THR A 41 -8.20 -9.52 1.75
N TRP A 42 -8.63 -8.95 0.65
CA TRP A 42 -9.92 -8.31 0.50
C TRP A 42 -11.02 -9.30 0.10
N GLY A 43 -12.26 -8.95 0.44
CA GLY A 43 -13.45 -9.68 -0.03
C GLY A 43 -13.67 -9.52 -1.53
N PRO A 44 -14.61 -10.28 -2.12
CA PRO A 44 -14.90 -10.19 -3.56
C PRO A 44 -15.42 -8.81 -3.93
N ASN A 45 -14.94 -8.28 -5.06
CA ASN A 45 -15.31 -6.94 -5.56
C ASN A 45 -15.12 -5.83 -4.54
N PHE A 46 -14.09 -5.92 -3.72
CA PHE A 46 -13.76 -4.88 -2.76
C PHE A 46 -13.31 -3.62 -3.53
N PRO A 47 -13.93 -2.46 -3.29
CA PRO A 47 -13.60 -1.24 -4.03
C PRO A 47 -12.17 -0.79 -3.71
N ILE A 48 -11.59 -0.03 -4.60
CA ILE A 48 -10.24 0.55 -4.48
C ILE A 48 -9.16 -0.56 -4.37
N PHE A 49 -9.09 -1.28 -3.26
CA PHE A 49 -8.05 -2.29 -3.01
C PHE A 49 -8.13 -3.49 -3.95
N GLY A 50 -9.31 -4.09 -4.11
CA GLY A 50 -9.52 -5.19 -5.06
C GLY A 50 -9.50 -4.71 -6.52
N GLU A 51 -9.83 -3.44 -6.78
CA GLU A 51 -9.73 -2.85 -8.10
C GLU A 51 -8.27 -2.65 -8.51
N ALA A 52 -7.37 -2.29 -7.59
CA ALA A 52 -5.94 -2.22 -7.86
C ALA A 52 -5.39 -3.55 -8.38
N SER A 53 -5.75 -4.67 -7.74
CA SER A 53 -5.38 -6.02 -8.21
C SER A 53 -5.94 -6.34 -9.60
N LYS A 54 -7.20 -5.98 -9.86
CA LYS A 54 -7.86 -6.22 -11.16
C LYS A 54 -7.25 -5.36 -12.26
N ASN A 55 -6.99 -4.07 -12.00
CA ASN A 55 -6.38 -3.15 -12.96
C ASN A 55 -4.96 -3.60 -13.30
N MET A 56 -4.18 -4.01 -12.31
CA MET A 56 -2.85 -4.59 -12.54
C MET A 56 -2.93 -5.83 -13.43
N ALA A 57 -3.80 -6.80 -13.12
CA ALA A 57 -3.95 -8.01 -13.91
C ALA A 57 -4.46 -7.75 -15.34
N LYS A 58 -5.33 -6.75 -15.52
CA LYS A 58 -5.79 -6.30 -16.83
C LYS A 58 -4.64 -5.72 -17.65
N MET A 59 -3.85 -4.80 -17.09
CA MET A 59 -2.68 -4.21 -17.76
C MET A 59 -1.66 -5.29 -18.16
N VAL A 60 -1.36 -6.24 -17.27
CA VAL A 60 -0.46 -7.35 -17.58
C VAL A 60 -0.97 -8.16 -18.79
N LYS A 61 -2.25 -8.49 -18.82
CA LYS A 61 -2.85 -9.22 -19.94
C LYS A 61 -2.78 -8.45 -21.25
N GLU A 62 -3.13 -7.17 -21.23
CA GLU A 62 -3.15 -6.30 -22.41
C GLU A 62 -1.75 -6.05 -22.96
N MET A 63 -0.81 -5.62 -22.13
CA MET A 63 0.58 -5.33 -22.54
C MET A 63 1.32 -6.59 -23.01
N SER A 64 0.94 -7.77 -22.51
CA SER A 64 1.55 -9.05 -22.94
C SER A 64 0.84 -9.71 -24.13
N ASN A 65 -0.15 -9.06 -24.76
CA ASN A 65 -1.01 -9.65 -25.78
C ASN A 65 -1.63 -11.00 -25.33
N GLY A 66 -2.02 -11.10 -24.05
CA GLY A 66 -2.61 -12.30 -23.47
C GLY A 66 -1.64 -13.44 -23.20
N ARG A 67 -0.33 -13.24 -23.37
CA ARG A 67 0.71 -14.24 -23.01
C ARG A 67 0.78 -14.45 -21.50
N PHE A 68 0.51 -13.41 -20.70
CA PHE A 68 0.53 -13.47 -19.25
C PHE A 68 -0.83 -13.07 -18.67
N THR A 69 -1.42 -13.95 -17.89
CA THR A 69 -2.72 -13.72 -17.24
C THR A 69 -2.62 -14.03 -15.75
N ILE A 70 -3.28 -13.21 -14.94
CA ILE A 70 -3.29 -13.34 -13.48
C ILE A 70 -4.74 -13.44 -13.02
N ARG A 71 -5.10 -14.55 -12.36
CA ARG A 71 -6.41 -14.74 -11.74
C ARG A 71 -6.38 -14.26 -10.31
N ILE A 72 -7.32 -13.40 -9.94
CA ILE A 72 -7.46 -12.89 -8.58
C ILE A 72 -8.35 -13.84 -7.78
N ASP A 73 -7.87 -14.27 -6.63
CA ASP A 73 -8.61 -15.06 -5.65
C ASP A 73 -8.78 -14.22 -4.37
N SER A 74 -10.02 -13.80 -4.08
CA SER A 74 -10.37 -13.01 -2.88
C SER A 74 -10.32 -13.83 -1.60
N ALA A 75 -10.35 -13.15 -0.45
CA ALA A 75 -10.35 -13.77 0.88
C ALA A 75 -11.44 -14.83 1.04
N ASN A 76 -12.62 -14.60 0.46
CA ASN A 76 -13.72 -15.57 0.49
C ASN A 76 -13.41 -16.89 -0.21
N LYS A 77 -12.52 -16.86 -1.19
CA LYS A 77 -12.14 -18.05 -1.96
C LYS A 77 -11.07 -18.88 -1.26
N HIS A 78 -10.01 -18.26 -0.77
CA HIS A 78 -8.91 -18.98 -0.11
C HIS A 78 -9.08 -19.13 1.41
N LYS A 79 -10.09 -18.44 2.02
CA LYS A 79 -10.49 -18.56 3.43
C LYS A 79 -9.42 -18.13 4.47
N SER A 80 -8.41 -17.38 4.08
CA SER A 80 -7.32 -16.92 4.96
C SER A 80 -6.90 -15.49 4.62
N ALA A 81 -7.74 -14.52 4.99
CA ALA A 81 -7.56 -13.11 4.64
C ALA A 81 -6.18 -12.55 5.07
N LEU A 82 -5.66 -12.95 6.22
CA LEU A 82 -4.37 -12.48 6.74
C LEU A 82 -3.21 -13.45 6.46
N GLY A 83 -3.43 -14.54 5.70
CA GLY A 83 -2.43 -15.55 5.38
C GLY A 83 -1.68 -15.34 4.07
N ILE A 84 -1.78 -14.16 3.46
CA ILE A 84 -1.24 -13.89 2.10
C ILE A 84 0.27 -14.07 2.03
N PHE A 85 0.99 -13.65 3.07
CA PHE A 85 2.45 -13.85 3.16
C PHE A 85 2.84 -15.33 3.02
N ASP A 86 2.19 -16.23 3.74
CA ASP A 86 2.50 -17.67 3.70
C ASP A 86 2.14 -18.28 2.35
N PHE A 87 1.06 -17.87 1.73
CA PHE A 87 0.67 -18.31 0.41
C PHE A 87 1.72 -17.97 -0.65
N VAL A 88 2.28 -16.76 -0.61
CA VAL A 88 3.32 -16.34 -1.56
C VAL A 88 4.65 -16.99 -1.22
N LYS A 89 5.04 -17.03 0.06
CA LYS A 89 6.27 -17.68 0.52
C LYS A 89 6.33 -19.15 0.09
N SER A 90 5.24 -19.89 0.26
CA SER A 90 5.18 -21.31 -0.11
C SER A 90 5.06 -21.57 -1.62
N GLY A 91 4.79 -20.54 -2.43
CA GLY A 91 4.51 -20.67 -3.86
C GLY A 91 3.10 -21.22 -4.17
N GLN A 92 2.23 -21.39 -3.17
CA GLN A 92 0.83 -21.76 -3.39
C GLN A 92 0.12 -20.72 -4.26
N TYR A 93 0.49 -19.45 -4.13
CA TYR A 93 0.16 -18.36 -5.02
C TYR A 93 1.43 -17.70 -5.52
N GLN A 94 1.46 -17.35 -6.81
CA GLN A 94 2.60 -16.63 -7.39
C GLN A 94 2.67 -15.18 -6.91
N MET A 95 1.51 -14.60 -6.57
CA MET A 95 1.39 -13.21 -6.11
C MET A 95 0.44 -13.07 -4.92
N GLY A 96 0.61 -11.97 -4.20
CA GLY A 96 -0.31 -11.52 -3.17
C GLY A 96 -0.52 -10.01 -3.21
N HIS A 97 -1.67 -9.54 -2.72
CA HIS A 97 -1.95 -8.12 -2.48
C HIS A 97 -2.54 -7.94 -1.08
N SER A 98 -1.84 -7.15 -0.24
CA SER A 98 -2.16 -7.00 1.18
C SER A 98 -1.41 -5.82 1.80
N ALA A 99 -1.48 -5.67 3.12
CA ALA A 99 -0.69 -4.72 3.90
C ALA A 99 0.33 -5.46 4.79
N SER A 100 1.58 -5.03 4.76
CA SER A 100 2.69 -5.75 5.39
C SER A 100 2.63 -5.83 6.92
N TYR A 101 1.90 -4.96 7.57
CA TYR A 101 1.72 -5.03 9.02
C TYR A 101 0.90 -6.25 9.49
N TYR A 102 0.14 -6.90 8.60
CA TYR A 102 -0.66 -8.07 8.98
C TYR A 102 0.19 -9.29 9.35
N TRP A 103 1.45 -9.32 8.96
CA TRP A 103 2.39 -10.39 9.32
C TRP A 103 3.56 -9.94 10.20
N LYS A 104 3.41 -8.82 10.92
CA LYS A 104 4.41 -8.35 11.91
C LYS A 104 4.77 -9.41 12.96
N GLY A 105 3.87 -10.36 13.25
CA GLY A 105 4.15 -11.49 14.13
C GLY A 105 5.09 -12.56 13.54
N LYS A 106 5.37 -12.51 12.22
CA LYS A 106 6.33 -13.38 11.53
C LYS A 106 7.68 -12.69 11.35
N ASP A 107 7.64 -11.41 11.00
CA ASP A 107 8.79 -10.52 10.95
C ASP A 107 8.32 -9.10 11.31
N PHE A 108 8.80 -8.62 12.44
CA PHE A 108 8.42 -7.33 12.99
C PHE A 108 8.74 -6.15 12.05
N ASN A 109 9.79 -6.29 11.23
CA ASN A 109 10.25 -5.25 10.33
C ASN A 109 9.30 -4.98 9.18
N THR A 110 8.48 -5.95 8.80
CA THR A 110 7.56 -5.83 7.65
C THR A 110 6.56 -4.69 7.81
N GLN A 111 6.12 -4.39 9.02
CA GLN A 111 5.11 -3.37 9.29
C GLN A 111 5.54 -1.95 8.91
N PHE A 112 6.85 -1.67 8.95
CA PHE A 112 7.39 -0.34 8.64
C PHE A 112 7.28 0.01 7.15
N PHE A 113 7.05 -0.98 6.29
CA PHE A 113 6.81 -0.76 4.85
C PHE A 113 5.35 -0.43 4.54
N THR A 114 4.42 -0.65 5.45
CA THR A 114 3.06 -0.09 5.31
C THR A 114 3.03 1.34 5.81
N THR A 115 3.34 1.57 7.07
CA THR A 115 3.31 2.91 7.69
C THR A 115 4.00 2.90 9.06
N ILE A 116 4.24 4.10 9.58
CA ILE A 116 4.52 4.33 11.01
C ILE A 116 3.72 5.53 11.49
N PRO A 117 3.27 5.55 12.75
CA PRO A 117 2.61 6.71 13.33
C PRO A 117 3.48 7.97 13.23
N PHE A 118 2.85 9.12 12.94
CA PHE A 118 3.53 10.41 12.72
C PHE A 118 4.59 10.39 11.61
N GLY A 119 4.52 9.42 10.70
CA GLY A 119 5.47 9.19 9.64
C GLY A 119 5.34 10.14 8.45
N MET A 120 5.72 9.65 7.30
CA MET A 120 5.65 10.35 6.02
C MET A 120 4.25 10.25 5.41
N ILE A 121 3.77 11.33 4.81
CA ILE A 121 2.58 11.32 3.95
C ILE A 121 2.85 10.56 2.65
N ALA A 122 1.81 10.28 1.86
CA ALA A 122 1.91 9.41 0.67
C ALA A 122 2.99 9.87 -0.32
N SER A 123 3.06 11.16 -0.67
CA SER A 123 4.05 11.71 -1.61
C SER A 123 5.48 11.53 -1.10
N GLU A 124 5.74 11.84 0.16
CA GLU A 124 7.03 11.67 0.81
C GLU A 124 7.44 10.18 0.88
N ARG A 125 6.45 9.29 1.16
CA ARG A 125 6.68 7.86 1.26
C ARG A 125 7.00 7.22 -0.08
N HIS A 126 6.31 7.61 -1.16
CA HIS A 126 6.65 7.17 -2.51
C HIS A 126 8.06 7.62 -2.91
N ALA A 127 8.44 8.87 -2.58
CA ALA A 127 9.79 9.36 -2.82
C ALA A 127 10.84 8.55 -2.04
N TRP A 128 10.57 8.19 -0.78
CA TRP A 128 11.43 7.31 0.00
C TRP A 128 11.56 5.92 -0.60
N PHE A 129 10.47 5.29 -1.01
CA PHE A 129 10.54 3.97 -1.63
C PHE A 129 11.40 3.94 -2.88
N TYR A 130 11.18 4.89 -3.80
CA TYR A 130 11.81 4.83 -5.12
C TYR A 130 13.17 5.53 -5.21
N TYR A 131 13.50 6.44 -4.29
CA TYR A 131 14.71 7.26 -4.34
C TYR A 131 15.43 7.41 -3.00
N GLY A 132 14.81 7.02 -1.89
CA GLY A 132 15.33 7.17 -0.54
C GLY A 132 15.83 5.87 0.10
N GLY A 133 16.00 4.79 -0.68
CA GLY A 133 16.51 3.51 -0.18
C GLY A 133 15.43 2.56 0.39
N GLY A 134 14.15 2.95 0.32
CA GLY A 134 13.06 2.14 0.86
C GLY A 134 12.88 0.78 0.18
N MET A 135 13.07 0.72 -1.17
CA MET A 135 12.99 -0.53 -1.93
C MET A 135 14.11 -1.49 -1.57
N GLU A 136 15.33 -0.99 -1.35
CA GLU A 136 16.50 -1.77 -0.95
C GLU A 136 16.31 -2.36 0.44
N LEU A 137 15.82 -1.58 1.39
CA LEU A 137 15.51 -2.04 2.75
C LEU A 137 14.37 -3.09 2.75
N MET A 138 13.32 -2.83 1.99
CA MET A 138 12.22 -3.78 1.82
C MET A 138 12.73 -5.09 1.23
N LYS A 139 13.61 -5.03 0.22
CA LYS A 139 14.25 -6.21 -0.36
C LYS A 139 15.07 -6.98 0.68
N LYS A 140 15.90 -6.32 1.50
CA LYS A 140 16.67 -6.98 2.56
C LYS A 140 15.78 -7.79 3.52
N VAL A 141 14.62 -7.25 3.90
CA VAL A 141 13.67 -7.92 4.81
C VAL A 141 13.01 -9.11 4.13
N TYR A 142 12.60 -9.00 2.86
CA TYR A 142 11.81 -10.03 2.19
C TYR A 142 12.63 -11.13 1.51
N ASP A 143 13.89 -10.89 1.15
CA ASP A 143 14.76 -11.86 0.44
C ASP A 143 14.88 -13.19 1.17
N GLN A 144 15.00 -13.17 2.50
CA GLN A 144 15.09 -14.39 3.31
C GLN A 144 13.86 -15.30 3.22
N TYR A 145 12.73 -14.76 2.75
CA TYR A 145 11.48 -15.50 2.55
C TYR A 145 11.24 -15.92 1.10
N GLY A 146 12.15 -15.57 0.19
CA GLY A 146 11.99 -15.80 -1.25
C GLY A 146 10.80 -15.02 -1.83
N ILE A 147 10.56 -13.81 -1.32
CA ILE A 147 9.49 -12.91 -1.74
C ILE A 147 10.11 -11.62 -2.26
N MET A 148 9.65 -11.16 -3.41
CA MET A 148 9.82 -9.79 -3.87
C MET A 148 8.60 -8.99 -3.43
N SER A 149 8.81 -7.79 -2.88
CA SER A 149 7.73 -6.90 -2.48
C SER A 149 7.84 -5.57 -3.21
N PHE A 150 6.69 -5.01 -3.58
CA PHE A 150 6.55 -3.76 -4.32
C PHE A 150 5.44 -2.92 -3.69
N PRO A 151 5.51 -1.58 -3.74
CA PRO A 151 4.35 -0.73 -3.46
C PRO A 151 3.14 -1.17 -4.28
N GLY A 152 2.02 -1.33 -3.60
CA GLY A 152 0.79 -1.91 -4.16
C GLY A 152 -0.42 -0.98 -4.09
N GLY A 153 -0.21 0.26 -3.67
CA GLY A 153 -1.21 1.31 -3.56
C GLY A 153 -1.21 1.99 -2.20
N ASN A 154 -1.44 3.29 -2.20
CA ASN A 154 -1.46 4.09 -0.99
C ASN A 154 -2.88 4.57 -0.67
N THR A 155 -3.26 4.56 0.60
CA THR A 155 -4.59 5.03 1.04
C THR A 155 -4.68 6.55 1.19
N GLY A 156 -3.56 7.25 1.12
CA GLY A 156 -3.45 8.61 1.66
C GLY A 156 -3.49 8.61 3.19
N ASN A 157 -3.72 9.77 3.78
CA ASN A 157 -3.85 9.89 5.22
C ASN A 157 -5.17 9.27 5.69
N GLN A 158 -5.08 8.36 6.64
CA GLN A 158 -6.25 7.67 7.19
C GLN A 158 -6.85 8.43 8.37
N MET A 159 -8.13 8.14 8.66
CA MET A 159 -8.79 8.57 9.90
C MET A 159 -8.43 7.60 11.03
N ALA A 160 -8.33 8.08 12.26
CA ALA A 160 -8.06 7.23 13.43
C ALA A 160 -9.21 6.29 13.80
N GLY A 161 -10.34 6.44 13.11
CA GLY A 161 -11.45 5.50 13.14
C GLY A 161 -12.68 5.99 13.89
N TRP A 162 -13.57 5.03 14.14
CA TRP A 162 -14.91 5.20 14.71
C TRP A 162 -14.94 4.72 16.15
N PHE A 163 -15.47 5.56 17.03
CA PHE A 163 -15.51 5.32 18.47
C PHE A 163 -16.93 5.43 18.97
N LYS A 164 -17.34 4.50 19.85
CA LYS A 164 -18.64 4.56 20.54
C LYS A 164 -18.70 5.63 21.60
N LYS A 165 -17.54 5.98 22.18
CA LYS A 165 -17.40 7.02 23.20
C LYS A 165 -16.38 8.06 22.76
N GLU A 166 -16.57 9.28 23.22
CA GLU A 166 -15.62 10.36 23.02
C GLU A 166 -14.35 10.12 23.83
N ILE A 167 -13.21 10.50 23.27
CA ILE A 167 -11.90 10.44 23.92
C ILE A 167 -11.49 11.85 24.30
N ASN A 168 -11.52 12.15 25.56
CA ASN A 168 -11.22 13.47 26.11
C ASN A 168 -9.88 13.50 26.86
N SER A 169 -9.41 12.33 27.32
CA SER A 169 -8.17 12.18 28.08
C SER A 169 -7.46 10.85 27.76
N VAL A 170 -6.25 10.68 28.27
CA VAL A 170 -5.47 9.42 28.11
C VAL A 170 -6.14 8.28 28.88
N GLU A 171 -6.82 8.58 29.97
CA GLU A 171 -7.56 7.63 30.81
C GLU A 171 -8.70 6.94 30.02
N ASP A 172 -9.27 7.62 29.03
CA ASP A 172 -10.31 7.06 28.15
C ASP A 172 -9.78 5.93 27.25
N LEU A 173 -8.47 5.82 27.11
CA LEU A 173 -7.83 4.72 26.39
C LEU A 173 -7.69 3.46 27.26
N GLN A 174 -7.83 3.56 28.58
CA GLN A 174 -7.68 2.41 29.48
C GLN A 174 -8.79 1.38 29.26
N GLY A 175 -8.37 0.18 28.89
CA GLY A 175 -9.29 -0.93 28.62
C GLY A 175 -10.06 -0.84 27.31
N LEU A 176 -9.87 0.22 26.51
CA LEU A 176 -10.53 0.42 25.22
C LEU A 176 -10.22 -0.78 24.28
N LYS A 177 -11.25 -1.53 23.93
CA LYS A 177 -11.14 -2.60 22.94
C LYS A 177 -11.22 -2.00 21.55
N ILE A 178 -10.11 -1.95 20.85
CA ILE A 178 -10.02 -1.31 19.52
C ILE A 178 -9.45 -2.28 18.50
N ARG A 179 -10.04 -2.33 17.31
CA ARG A 179 -9.36 -2.93 16.16
C ARG A 179 -8.48 -1.85 15.52
N ILE A 180 -7.19 -2.08 15.58
CA ILE A 180 -6.17 -1.25 14.92
C ILE A 180 -4.94 -2.11 14.61
N PRO A 181 -4.49 -2.19 13.35
CA PRO A 181 -3.33 -2.98 12.97
C PRO A 181 -2.00 -2.24 13.20
N GLY A 182 -0.91 -2.93 12.93
CA GLY A 182 0.42 -2.33 12.84
C GLY A 182 0.98 -1.81 14.15
N PHE A 183 1.89 -0.85 14.04
CA PHE A 183 2.62 -0.29 15.17
C PHE A 183 1.74 0.61 16.06
N ALA A 184 0.71 1.22 15.50
CA ALA A 184 -0.25 1.99 16.29
C ALA A 184 -0.94 1.16 17.36
N GLY A 185 -1.17 -0.13 17.11
CA GLY A 185 -1.66 -1.08 18.10
C GLY A 185 -0.71 -1.22 19.30
N GLU A 186 0.62 -1.28 19.06
CA GLU A 186 1.62 -1.32 20.14
C GLU A 186 1.58 -0.06 21.00
N VAL A 187 1.45 1.11 20.34
CA VAL A 187 1.37 2.40 21.03
C VAL A 187 0.15 2.46 21.93
N LEU A 188 -1.02 2.10 21.42
CA LEU A 188 -2.25 2.11 22.21
C LEU A 188 -2.25 1.04 23.32
N ALA A 189 -1.65 -0.13 23.07
CA ALA A 189 -1.48 -1.17 24.11
C ALA A 189 -0.63 -0.65 25.27
N LYS A 190 0.45 0.06 24.99
CA LYS A 190 1.30 0.68 26.01
C LYS A 190 0.56 1.72 26.85
N LEU A 191 -0.47 2.35 26.27
CA LEU A 191 -1.36 3.31 26.94
C LEU A 191 -2.58 2.63 27.59
N GLY A 192 -2.61 1.30 27.66
CA GLY A 192 -3.64 0.54 28.38
C GLY A 192 -4.86 0.13 27.56
N ALA A 193 -4.91 0.43 26.26
CA ALA A 193 -5.95 -0.10 25.37
C ALA A 193 -5.72 -1.61 25.07
N LYS A 194 -6.71 -2.24 24.48
CA LYS A 194 -6.73 -3.65 24.09
C LYS A 194 -6.88 -3.78 22.56
N PRO A 195 -5.80 -3.56 21.80
CA PRO A 195 -5.84 -3.64 20.34
C PRO A 195 -6.00 -5.07 19.85
N THR A 196 -6.74 -5.23 18.76
CA THR A 196 -6.89 -6.49 18.04
C THR A 196 -6.68 -6.28 16.55
N ASN A 197 -6.35 -7.35 15.83
CA ASN A 197 -6.27 -7.34 14.37
C ASN A 197 -7.34 -8.29 13.80
N ILE A 198 -8.47 -7.73 13.40
CA ILE A 198 -9.63 -8.46 12.87
C ILE A 198 -9.72 -8.19 11.36
N PRO A 199 -9.97 -9.21 10.51
CA PRO A 199 -10.18 -9.02 9.07
C PRO A 199 -11.38 -8.13 8.76
N SER A 200 -11.34 -7.41 7.63
CA SER A 200 -12.37 -6.42 7.26
C SER A 200 -13.80 -6.97 7.25
N GLY A 201 -13.98 -8.21 6.81
CA GLY A 201 -15.31 -8.83 6.75
C GLY A 201 -16.00 -9.06 8.09
N GLU A 202 -15.30 -8.91 9.21
CA GLU A 202 -15.81 -9.18 10.57
C GLU A 202 -15.98 -7.89 11.39
N LEU A 203 -15.48 -6.73 10.90
CA LEU A 203 -15.39 -5.50 11.68
C LEU A 203 -16.74 -4.94 12.10
N TYR A 204 -17.72 -4.90 11.18
CA TYR A 204 -19.07 -4.41 11.49
C TYR A 204 -19.69 -5.21 12.63
N THR A 205 -19.69 -6.53 12.52
CA THR A 205 -20.26 -7.43 13.54
C THR A 205 -19.52 -7.32 14.87
N ALA A 206 -18.20 -7.20 14.85
CA ALA A 206 -17.41 -7.04 16.07
C ALA A 206 -17.75 -5.72 16.81
N LEU A 207 -17.92 -4.62 16.06
CA LEU A 207 -18.31 -3.33 16.60
C LEU A 207 -19.77 -3.38 17.11
N GLU A 208 -20.70 -3.92 16.32
CA GLU A 208 -22.11 -4.04 16.66
C GLU A 208 -22.35 -4.85 17.96
N ARG A 209 -21.63 -5.99 18.09
CA ARG A 209 -21.76 -6.89 19.25
C ARG A 209 -20.93 -6.48 20.46
N ASN A 210 -20.32 -5.29 20.46
CA ASN A 210 -19.45 -4.80 21.55
C ASN A 210 -18.22 -5.70 21.82
N THR A 211 -17.80 -6.53 20.86
CA THR A 211 -16.52 -7.23 20.92
C THR A 211 -15.39 -6.22 20.91
N ILE A 212 -15.56 -5.13 20.15
CA ILE A 212 -14.72 -3.94 20.14
C ILE A 212 -15.55 -2.69 20.43
N ASP A 213 -14.93 -1.66 21.02
CA ASP A 213 -15.53 -0.37 21.37
C ASP A 213 -15.19 0.71 20.32
N ALA A 214 -14.13 0.47 19.54
CA ALA A 214 -13.68 1.32 18.46
C ALA A 214 -13.09 0.50 17.32
N VAL A 215 -13.15 1.05 16.11
CA VAL A 215 -12.59 0.44 14.90
C VAL A 215 -11.87 1.50 14.06
N GLU A 216 -10.63 1.25 13.80
CA GLU A 216 -9.86 1.90 12.76
C GLU A 216 -9.92 1.04 11.49
N TRP A 217 -10.17 1.68 10.32
CA TRP A 217 -10.16 0.95 9.04
C TRP A 217 -9.35 1.69 7.97
N VAL A 218 -9.84 2.78 7.40
CA VAL A 218 -9.11 3.58 6.42
C VAL A 218 -9.50 5.06 6.53
N GLY A 219 -10.68 5.40 6.10
CA GLY A 219 -11.16 6.76 5.96
C GLY A 219 -12.46 6.78 5.15
N PRO A 220 -13.00 7.94 4.80
CA PRO A 220 -14.31 8.05 4.15
C PRO A 220 -14.46 7.19 2.90
N SER A 221 -13.37 7.00 2.13
CA SER A 221 -13.37 6.19 0.90
C SER A 221 -13.91 4.78 1.09
N LEU A 222 -13.60 4.14 2.22
CA LEU A 222 -14.00 2.77 2.51
C LEU A 222 -14.91 2.64 3.74
N ASP A 223 -14.80 3.54 4.72
CA ASP A 223 -15.49 3.45 6.00
C ASP A 223 -17.00 3.64 5.84
N LEU A 224 -17.45 4.55 4.96
CA LEU A 224 -18.86 4.79 4.72
C LEU A 224 -19.59 3.50 4.29
N ARG A 225 -18.98 2.73 3.40
CA ARG A 225 -19.49 1.43 2.96
C ARG A 225 -19.55 0.40 4.09
N MET A 226 -18.61 0.45 5.03
CA MET A 226 -18.55 -0.48 6.16
C MET A 226 -19.67 -0.27 7.18
N GLY A 227 -20.32 0.90 7.15
CA GLY A 227 -21.50 1.18 7.99
C GLY A 227 -21.18 1.51 9.44
N PHE A 228 -19.93 1.75 9.81
CA PHE A 228 -19.51 2.04 11.20
C PHE A 228 -20.23 3.24 11.80
N HIS A 229 -20.54 4.26 10.97
CA HIS A 229 -21.28 5.46 11.33
C HIS A 229 -22.68 5.16 11.94
N LYS A 230 -23.25 3.99 11.66
CA LYS A 230 -24.55 3.56 12.22
C LYS A 230 -24.46 3.09 13.69
N ILE A 231 -23.23 2.81 14.16
CA ILE A 231 -22.97 2.20 15.46
C ILE A 231 -22.14 3.13 16.36
N ALA A 232 -21.19 3.85 15.77
CA ALA A 232 -20.22 4.68 16.50
C ALA A 232 -20.30 6.13 15.98
N PRO A 233 -20.72 7.12 16.85
CA PRO A 233 -20.99 8.48 16.40
C PRO A 233 -19.74 9.38 16.32
N TYR A 234 -18.60 8.95 16.87
CA TYR A 234 -17.38 9.76 16.90
C TYR A 234 -16.40 9.28 15.86
N TYR A 235 -15.99 10.16 14.93
CA TYR A 235 -15.05 9.90 13.86
C TYR A 235 -13.81 10.77 14.00
N TYR A 236 -12.68 10.15 14.34
CA TYR A 236 -11.47 10.88 14.71
C TYR A 236 -10.48 11.03 13.55
N THR A 237 -9.86 12.24 13.46
CA THR A 237 -8.76 12.49 12.52
C THR A 237 -7.53 11.66 12.85
N GLY A 238 -6.78 11.27 11.81
CA GLY A 238 -5.70 10.31 11.92
C GLY A 238 -4.38 10.87 12.44
N TRP A 239 -3.62 9.99 13.06
CA TRP A 239 -2.26 10.24 13.54
C TRP A 239 -1.31 9.08 13.22
N HIS A 240 -1.87 7.91 12.94
CA HIS A 240 -1.20 6.61 12.93
C HIS A 240 -0.78 6.18 11.53
N GLU A 241 -1.54 6.53 10.50
CA GLU A 241 -1.31 6.15 9.10
C GLU A 241 -1.38 7.36 8.15
N PRO A 242 -0.34 8.21 8.13
CA PRO A 242 -0.33 9.39 7.26
C PRO A 242 -0.18 9.05 5.78
N GLY A 243 0.21 7.81 5.45
CA GLY A 243 0.34 7.31 4.10
C GLY A 243 0.55 5.80 4.14
N ALA A 244 -0.55 5.03 4.30
CA ALA A 244 -0.47 3.57 4.40
C ALA A 244 -0.29 2.95 3.01
N GLU A 245 0.86 2.29 2.80
CA GLU A 245 1.21 1.61 1.55
C GLU A 245 0.83 0.14 1.61
N LEU A 246 -0.01 -0.30 0.71
CA LEU A 246 -0.25 -1.71 0.45
C LEU A 246 0.91 -2.30 -0.36
N GLN A 247 0.94 -3.62 -0.49
CA GLN A 247 2.02 -4.29 -1.20
C GLN A 247 1.49 -5.31 -2.20
N PHE A 248 2.11 -5.33 -3.38
CA PHE A 248 2.16 -6.51 -4.22
C PHE A 248 3.36 -7.36 -3.80
N MET A 249 3.11 -8.60 -3.42
CA MET A 249 4.15 -9.60 -3.18
C MET A 249 4.22 -10.57 -4.35
N VAL A 250 5.42 -10.97 -4.71
CA VAL A 250 5.68 -11.93 -5.79
C VAL A 250 6.62 -13.01 -5.27
N ASN A 251 6.28 -14.28 -5.49
CA ASN A 251 7.21 -15.38 -5.21
C ASN A 251 8.43 -15.26 -6.11
N GLN A 252 9.63 -15.22 -5.54
CA GLN A 252 10.88 -14.99 -6.25
C GLN A 252 11.10 -16.01 -7.38
N LYS A 253 10.91 -17.31 -7.10
CA LYS A 253 11.09 -18.35 -8.11
C LYS A 253 10.11 -18.22 -9.27
N ALA A 254 8.88 -17.82 -8.97
CA ALA A 254 7.89 -17.57 -10.02
C ALA A 254 8.32 -16.38 -10.90
N TYR A 255 8.77 -15.27 -10.29
CA TYR A 255 9.26 -14.11 -11.02
C TYR A 255 10.46 -14.44 -11.93
N ASP A 256 11.44 -15.18 -11.40
CA ASP A 256 12.65 -15.55 -12.13
C ASP A 256 12.35 -16.50 -13.31
N SER A 257 11.22 -17.22 -13.25
CA SER A 257 10.76 -18.09 -14.35
C SER A 257 10.13 -17.35 -15.53
N LEU A 258 9.81 -16.06 -15.37
CA LEU A 258 9.27 -15.24 -16.44
C LEU A 258 10.38 -14.76 -17.38
N PRO A 259 10.14 -14.69 -18.71
CA PRO A 259 11.02 -13.99 -19.60
C PRO A 259 11.06 -12.48 -19.27
N LYS A 260 12.16 -11.83 -19.64
CA LYS A 260 12.49 -10.47 -19.22
C LYS A 260 11.41 -9.44 -19.57
N ASP A 261 10.81 -9.56 -20.73
CA ASP A 261 9.71 -8.69 -21.16
C ASP A 261 8.49 -8.80 -20.24
N LEU A 262 8.13 -10.01 -19.81
CA LEU A 262 7.00 -10.20 -18.87
C LEU A 262 7.35 -9.75 -17.44
N GLN A 263 8.61 -9.83 -17.01
CA GLN A 263 9.07 -9.25 -15.75
C GLN A 263 8.90 -7.72 -15.76
N VAL A 264 9.28 -7.06 -16.86
CA VAL A 264 9.12 -5.61 -17.03
C VAL A 264 7.65 -5.24 -17.05
N ILE A 265 6.82 -5.93 -17.84
CA ILE A 265 5.37 -5.71 -17.91
C ILE A 265 4.74 -5.80 -16.52
N LEU A 266 5.06 -6.85 -15.75
CA LEU A 266 4.52 -7.03 -14.41
C LEU A 266 4.91 -5.87 -13.48
N THR A 267 6.19 -5.48 -13.48
CA THR A 267 6.70 -4.39 -12.62
C THR A 267 6.04 -3.05 -12.96
N VAL A 268 5.90 -2.74 -14.26
CA VAL A 268 5.23 -1.51 -14.71
C VAL A 268 3.74 -1.52 -14.34
N ALA A 269 3.05 -2.67 -14.53
CA ALA A 269 1.63 -2.78 -14.19
C ALA A 269 1.38 -2.63 -12.68
N MET A 270 2.24 -3.20 -11.82
CA MET A 270 2.14 -3.03 -10.37
C MET A 270 2.32 -1.55 -9.98
N LYS A 271 3.31 -0.86 -10.53
CA LYS A 271 3.56 0.57 -10.26
C LYS A 271 2.41 1.46 -10.73
N ALA A 272 1.88 1.22 -11.91
CA ALA A 272 0.75 1.98 -12.46
C ALA A 272 -0.53 1.76 -11.63
N ALA A 273 -0.83 0.51 -11.26
CA ALA A 273 -1.99 0.20 -10.42
C ALA A 273 -1.87 0.79 -9.00
N ALA A 274 -0.67 0.85 -8.44
CA ALA A 274 -0.42 1.46 -7.14
C ALA A 274 -0.72 2.98 -7.16
N TYR A 275 -0.30 3.68 -8.21
CA TYR A 275 -0.60 5.10 -8.37
C TYR A 275 -2.10 5.35 -8.59
N ASP A 276 -2.74 4.55 -9.45
CA ASP A 276 -4.19 4.62 -9.71
C ASP A 276 -4.99 4.43 -8.42
N MET A 277 -4.62 3.46 -7.60
CA MET A 277 -5.25 3.22 -6.30
C MET A 277 -5.15 4.44 -5.37
N TYR A 278 -4.01 5.12 -5.33
CA TYR A 278 -3.84 6.33 -4.52
C TYR A 278 -4.76 7.46 -5.01
N ALA A 279 -4.76 7.72 -6.32
CA ALA A 279 -5.62 8.75 -6.90
C ALA A 279 -7.11 8.46 -6.63
N GLN A 280 -7.54 7.20 -6.79
CA GLN A 280 -8.90 6.76 -6.50
C GLN A 280 -9.23 6.90 -5.00
N SER A 281 -8.29 6.54 -4.09
CA SER A 281 -8.49 6.70 -2.65
C SER A 281 -8.76 8.16 -2.26
N MET A 282 -8.02 9.10 -2.83
CA MET A 282 -8.19 10.52 -2.57
C MET A 282 -9.53 11.03 -3.10
N HIS A 283 -9.86 10.70 -4.35
CA HIS A 283 -11.11 11.10 -4.99
C HIS A 283 -12.33 10.60 -4.21
N VAL A 284 -12.40 9.29 -3.96
CA VAL A 284 -13.55 8.68 -3.28
C VAL A 284 -13.64 9.14 -1.81
N SER A 285 -12.50 9.43 -1.15
CA SER A 285 -12.53 10.01 0.21
C SER A 285 -13.23 11.37 0.23
N ALA A 286 -12.96 12.22 -0.75
CA ALA A 286 -13.61 13.54 -0.85
C ALA A 286 -15.11 13.42 -1.09
N GLU A 287 -15.53 12.57 -2.05
CA GLU A 287 -16.96 12.33 -2.34
C GLU A 287 -17.69 11.74 -1.13
N ASN A 288 -17.14 10.71 -0.52
CA ASN A 288 -17.76 10.04 0.62
C ASN A 288 -17.81 10.91 1.87
N LEU A 289 -16.82 11.79 2.09
CA LEU A 289 -16.86 12.76 3.18
C LEU A 289 -17.98 13.77 2.98
N ALA A 290 -18.20 14.24 1.75
CA ALA A 290 -19.30 15.13 1.43
C ALA A 290 -20.67 14.45 1.67
N SER A 291 -20.80 13.19 1.21
CA SER A 291 -21.98 12.36 1.47
C SER A 291 -22.21 12.11 2.95
N LEU A 292 -21.16 11.78 3.71
CA LEU A 292 -21.23 11.56 5.17
C LEU A 292 -21.76 12.79 5.89
N LYS A 293 -21.22 13.97 5.59
CA LYS A 293 -21.66 15.24 6.20
C LYS A 293 -23.09 15.59 5.86
N LYS A 294 -23.56 15.29 4.64
CA LYS A 294 -24.90 15.58 4.18
C LYS A 294 -25.95 14.61 4.74
N GLU A 295 -25.65 13.31 4.70
CA GLU A 295 -26.62 12.24 5.00
C GLU A 295 -26.65 11.86 6.48
N TYR A 296 -25.52 12.10 7.20
CA TYR A 296 -25.35 11.75 8.60
C TYR A 296 -24.82 12.94 9.42
N PRO A 297 -25.56 14.06 9.51
CA PRO A 297 -25.11 15.30 10.16
C PRO A 297 -24.84 15.15 11.67
N ASP A 298 -25.36 14.12 12.29
CA ASP A 298 -25.15 13.83 13.72
C ASP A 298 -23.79 13.20 14.01
N ILE A 299 -23.04 12.76 12.99
CA ILE A 299 -21.68 12.23 13.16
C ILE A 299 -20.74 13.34 13.59
N LYS A 300 -20.03 13.08 14.68
CA LYS A 300 -19.11 14.02 15.31
C LYS A 300 -17.69 13.76 14.82
N ILE A 301 -17.28 14.51 13.78
CA ILE A 301 -15.87 14.51 13.34
C ILE A 301 -15.07 15.28 14.40
N ARG A 302 -13.99 14.65 14.93
CA ARG A 302 -13.18 15.16 16.03
C ARG A 302 -11.68 15.01 15.75
N SER A 303 -10.91 15.87 16.39
CA SER A 303 -9.47 15.62 16.62
C SER A 303 -9.26 15.23 18.07
N PHE A 304 -8.27 14.39 18.34
CA PHE A 304 -7.90 14.10 19.72
C PHE A 304 -7.39 15.38 20.42
N PRO A 305 -7.66 15.55 21.72
CA PRO A 305 -7.06 16.63 22.49
C PRO A 305 -5.53 16.67 22.36
N LYS A 306 -4.94 17.85 22.35
CA LYS A 306 -3.47 18.01 22.26
C LYS A 306 -2.73 17.26 23.38
N SER A 307 -3.31 17.24 24.59
CA SER A 307 -2.76 16.48 25.73
C SER A 307 -2.67 14.97 25.41
N VAL A 308 -3.72 14.39 24.84
CA VAL A 308 -3.74 12.97 24.41
C VAL A 308 -2.72 12.74 23.31
N MET A 309 -2.71 13.59 22.28
CA MET A 309 -1.77 13.48 21.14
C MET A 309 -0.30 13.56 21.57
N ASN A 310 0.03 14.43 22.53
CA ASN A 310 1.38 14.54 23.06
C ASN A 310 1.84 13.25 23.75
N VAL A 311 0.96 12.61 24.52
CA VAL A 311 1.26 11.33 25.18
C VAL A 311 1.41 10.22 24.16
N ILE A 312 0.49 10.11 23.19
CA ILE A 312 0.57 9.12 22.10
C ILE A 312 1.89 9.28 21.34
N LYS A 313 2.26 10.51 20.97
CA LYS A 313 3.51 10.79 20.25
C LYS A 313 4.73 10.41 21.06
N LYS A 314 4.78 10.80 22.33
CA LYS A 314 5.89 10.44 23.23
C LYS A 314 6.03 8.93 23.35
N THR A 315 4.93 8.22 23.60
CA THR A 315 4.90 6.76 23.70
C THR A 315 5.35 6.08 22.39
N ASN A 316 4.93 6.62 21.25
CA ASN A 316 5.40 6.15 19.94
C ASN A 316 6.92 6.26 19.80
N ASP A 317 7.49 7.42 20.11
CA ASP A 317 8.91 7.69 19.94
C ASP A 317 9.76 6.81 20.90
N GLU A 318 9.27 6.61 22.14
CA GLU A 318 9.89 5.70 23.11
C GLU A 318 9.87 4.24 22.62
N LEU A 319 8.74 3.75 22.11
CA LEU A 319 8.62 2.38 21.58
C LEU A 319 9.46 2.17 20.33
N LEU A 320 9.49 3.12 19.39
CA LEU A 320 10.35 3.02 18.21
C LEU A 320 11.82 2.91 18.62
N THR A 321 12.25 3.69 19.62
CA THR A 321 13.60 3.61 20.15
C THR A 321 13.87 2.26 20.83
N GLU A 322 12.91 1.77 21.64
CA GLU A 322 13.02 0.47 22.30
C GLU A 322 13.19 -0.69 21.30
N PHE A 323 12.40 -0.69 20.24
CA PHE A 323 12.48 -1.73 19.20
C PHE A 323 13.75 -1.61 18.34
N ALA A 324 14.20 -0.39 18.00
CA ALA A 324 15.47 -0.18 17.32
C ALA A 324 16.67 -0.73 18.11
N ASN A 325 16.64 -0.60 19.43
CA ASN A 325 17.71 -1.11 20.29
C ASN A 325 17.73 -2.67 20.39
N LYS A 326 16.64 -3.33 20.02
CA LYS A 326 16.52 -4.80 20.10
C LYS A 326 16.91 -5.51 18.82
N ASP A 327 16.76 -4.85 17.67
CA ASP A 327 16.99 -5.46 16.36
C ASP A 327 17.70 -4.50 15.39
N PRO A 328 18.90 -4.88 14.89
CA PRO A 328 19.67 -4.04 13.96
C PRO A 328 18.93 -3.69 12.67
N MET A 329 18.09 -4.59 12.14
CA MET A 329 17.30 -4.30 10.93
C MET A 329 16.22 -3.27 11.22
N THR A 330 15.54 -3.37 12.36
CA THR A 330 14.62 -2.33 12.83
C THR A 330 15.35 -0.98 12.96
N ALA A 331 16.54 -0.96 13.56
CA ALA A 331 17.33 0.26 13.69
C ALA A 331 17.66 0.89 12.32
N GLU A 332 18.13 0.07 11.36
CA GLU A 332 18.45 0.53 9.99
C GLU A 332 17.23 1.14 9.31
N ILE A 333 16.09 0.46 9.36
CA ILE A 333 14.84 0.93 8.73
C ILE A 333 14.37 2.24 9.38
N LEU A 334 14.30 2.30 10.71
CA LEU A 334 13.81 3.48 11.42
C LEU A 334 14.75 4.68 11.26
N GLN A 335 16.05 4.46 11.19
CA GLN A 335 17.01 5.53 10.91
C GLN A 335 16.81 6.09 9.51
N SER A 336 16.69 5.21 8.49
CA SER A 336 16.41 5.63 7.11
C SER A 336 15.10 6.43 7.00
N LEU A 337 14.02 5.94 7.62
CA LEU A 337 12.73 6.63 7.64
C LEU A 337 12.82 8.01 8.31
N LYS A 338 13.56 8.11 9.42
CA LYS A 338 13.74 9.35 10.18
C LYS A 338 14.54 10.38 9.38
N ASP A 339 15.66 9.98 8.82
CA ASP A 339 16.56 10.88 8.08
C ASP A 339 15.89 11.38 6.81
N TYR A 340 15.29 10.47 6.05
CA TYR A 340 14.59 10.86 4.83
C TYR A 340 13.39 11.75 5.11
N LYS A 341 12.57 11.43 6.13
CA LYS A 341 11.48 12.29 6.55
C LYS A 341 11.94 13.69 6.94
N SER A 342 13.04 13.80 7.68
CA SER A 342 13.59 15.10 8.09
C SER A 342 13.95 15.95 6.87
N GLN A 343 14.58 15.34 5.85
CA GLN A 343 14.96 16.01 4.62
C GLN A 343 13.74 16.41 3.79
N ILE A 344 12.88 15.43 3.45
CA ILE A 344 11.76 15.66 2.52
C ILE A 344 10.70 16.58 3.12
N ARG A 345 10.46 16.53 4.44
CA ARG A 345 9.49 17.36 5.12
C ARG A 345 9.83 18.85 5.02
N THR A 346 11.12 19.20 4.99
CA THR A 346 11.55 20.59 4.75
C THR A 346 11.02 21.09 3.41
N TRP A 347 11.04 20.25 2.37
CA TRP A 347 10.46 20.62 1.08
C TRP A 347 8.92 20.66 1.15
N THR A 348 8.28 19.65 1.72
CA THR A 348 6.82 19.61 1.90
C THR A 348 6.31 20.86 2.61
N ASP A 349 7.01 21.32 3.67
CA ASP A 349 6.64 22.49 4.43
C ASP A 349 6.74 23.80 3.62
N LEU A 350 7.75 23.92 2.74
CA LEU A 350 7.95 25.10 1.88
C LEU A 350 7.09 25.06 0.60
N SER A 351 6.59 23.90 0.21
CA SER A 351 5.80 23.71 -1.01
C SER A 351 4.31 23.50 -0.69
N GLU A 352 3.89 22.25 -0.61
CA GLU A 352 2.46 21.88 -0.50
C GLU A 352 1.79 22.49 0.72
N ARG A 353 2.44 22.41 1.91
CA ARG A 353 1.88 22.95 3.13
C ARG A 353 1.76 24.48 3.06
N ALA A 354 2.83 25.18 2.66
CA ALA A 354 2.80 26.63 2.54
C ALA A 354 1.77 27.10 1.51
N TYR A 355 1.59 26.33 0.41
CA TYR A 355 0.54 26.63 -0.56
C TYR A 355 -0.85 26.50 0.06
N LEU A 356 -1.14 25.37 0.73
CA LEU A 356 -2.44 25.14 1.36
C LEU A 356 -2.74 26.16 2.47
N ASP A 357 -1.75 26.43 3.35
CA ASP A 357 -1.92 27.37 4.47
C ASP A 357 -2.12 28.83 4.02
N ASN A 358 -1.60 29.21 2.83
CA ASN A 358 -1.67 30.60 2.35
C ASN A 358 -2.83 30.86 1.38
N PHE A 359 -3.41 29.83 0.76
CA PHE A 359 -4.36 30.01 -0.34
C PHE A 359 -5.68 29.26 -0.15
N ASP A 360 -5.80 28.38 0.86
CA ASP A 360 -7.07 27.77 1.23
C ASP A 360 -7.78 28.71 2.26
N GLU A 361 -8.85 29.39 1.81
CA GLU A 361 -9.75 30.19 2.65
C GLU A 361 -10.78 29.30 3.38
#